data_be1c1e8a1a19702a54e01554313cd014
#
_entry.id   be1c1e8a1a19702a54e01554313cd014
#
_cell.length_a   1.000
_cell.length_b   1.000
_cell.length_c   1.000
_cell.angle_alpha   90.00
_cell.angle_beta   90.00
_cell.angle_gamma   90.00
#
_symmetry.space_group_name_H-M   'P 1'
#
loop_
_entity.id
_entity.type
_entity.pdbx_description
1 polymer ?
#
loop_
_entity_poly.entity_id
_entity_poly.type
_entity_poly.pdbx_seq_one_letter_code
_entity_poly.pdbx_strand_id
1 'polypeptide(L)'
;MAAIATMKLPSAPPAKPPAPRRKARPPEPKRRADQTRERILQAAIKEFAGKGYSGARVDAICRSARANPRMLYHHFGDKARLYVAVLEQVIGELRHEELKLEVDHVAPLEGMMQLFDFIHGHFGAHPELIHLLSGENLLRGSFLRRSAKVPVVASPLIELIAGLLRRGERLGVIRRGIDPLHLYVVMVALSYFHRSNAYTLSAIFRTDLLAPAWQAGHRAFTADLLAGFLRAG
;
A
#
# COMPACT_ATOMS: atom_id res chain seq x y z
N MET A 1 61.96 -57.92 -25.71
CA MET A 1 61.17 -56.90 -26.50
C MET A 1 59.71 -57.23 -26.33
N ALA A 2 58.99 -56.48 -25.48
CA ALA A 2 57.60 -56.72 -25.17
C ALA A 2 56.75 -55.65 -25.95
N ALA A 3 55.82 -56.12 -26.77
CA ALA A 3 54.91 -55.25 -27.53
C ALA A 3 53.78 -54.72 -26.66
N ILE A 4 53.66 -53.42 -26.57
CA ILE A 4 52.56 -52.75 -25.87
C ILE A 4 51.32 -52.68 -26.82
N ALA A 5 50.28 -53.44 -26.46
CA ALA A 5 48.99 -53.41 -27.13
C ALA A 5 48.20 -52.16 -26.73
N THR A 6 47.94 -51.26 -27.65
CA THR A 6 47.12 -50.05 -27.47
C THR A 6 45.64 -50.42 -27.49
N MET A 7 44.98 -50.32 -26.32
CA MET A 7 43.55 -50.59 -26.14
C MET A 7 42.76 -49.36 -26.51
N LYS A 8 41.96 -49.44 -27.58
CA LYS A 8 41.08 -48.36 -28.10
C LYS A 8 39.80 -48.32 -27.26
N LEU A 9 39.58 -47.21 -26.52
CA LEU A 9 38.36 -46.98 -25.75
C LEU A 9 37.17 -46.76 -26.72
N PRO A 10 35.98 -47.28 -26.42
CA PRO A 10 34.80 -47.05 -27.23
C PRO A 10 34.31 -45.61 -27.07
N SER A 11 33.98 -44.98 -28.20
CA SER A 11 33.42 -43.62 -28.31
C SER A 11 32.03 -43.56 -27.68
N ALA A 12 31.77 -42.53 -26.84
CA ALA A 12 30.46 -42.26 -26.23
C ALA A 12 29.41 -41.97 -27.30
N PRO A 13 28.15 -42.37 -27.10
CA PRO A 13 27.07 -42.07 -28.06
C PRO A 13 26.74 -40.58 -28.07
N PRO A 14 26.28 -40.02 -29.21
CA PRO A 14 25.94 -38.59 -29.34
C PRO A 14 24.82 -38.19 -28.41
N ALA A 15 24.96 -37.01 -27.78
CA ALA A 15 23.97 -36.44 -26.87
C ALA A 15 22.64 -36.19 -27.61
N LYS A 16 21.54 -36.62 -26.98
CA LYS A 16 20.20 -36.43 -27.50
C LYS A 16 19.87 -34.93 -27.61
N PRO A 17 19.29 -34.44 -28.70
CA PRO A 17 18.94 -33.02 -28.83
C PRO A 17 17.97 -32.58 -27.75
N PRO A 18 18.09 -31.33 -27.25
CA PRO A 18 17.18 -30.82 -26.19
C PRO A 18 15.74 -30.82 -26.69
N ALA A 19 14.82 -31.30 -25.83
CA ALA A 19 13.40 -31.32 -26.14
C ALA A 19 12.87 -29.89 -26.44
N PRO A 20 11.96 -29.71 -27.41
CA PRO A 20 11.43 -28.41 -27.77
C PRO A 20 10.77 -27.76 -26.54
N ARG A 21 11.14 -26.50 -26.21
CA ARG A 21 10.53 -25.71 -25.14
C ARG A 21 9.00 -25.66 -25.35
N ARG A 22 8.26 -26.30 -24.46
CA ARG A 22 6.79 -26.23 -24.43
C ARG A 22 6.39 -24.76 -24.36
N LYS A 23 5.78 -24.23 -25.40
CA LYS A 23 5.14 -22.89 -25.38
C LYS A 23 4.11 -22.92 -24.25
N ALA A 24 4.23 -21.97 -23.30
CA ALA A 24 3.30 -21.86 -22.18
C ALA A 24 1.85 -21.80 -22.69
N ARG A 25 0.99 -22.68 -22.17
CA ARG A 25 -0.45 -22.70 -22.52
C ARG A 25 -1.04 -21.32 -22.21
N PRO A 26 -1.81 -20.73 -23.16
CA PRO A 26 -2.45 -19.43 -22.88
C PRO A 26 -3.31 -19.54 -21.62
N PRO A 27 -3.31 -18.52 -20.72
CA PRO A 27 -4.12 -18.56 -19.51
C PRO A 27 -5.61 -18.68 -19.85
N GLU A 28 -6.37 -19.38 -18.97
CA GLU A 28 -7.81 -19.56 -19.12
C GLU A 28 -8.57 -18.23 -19.24
N PRO A 29 -9.72 -18.19 -19.94
CA PRO A 29 -10.46 -16.94 -20.19
C PRO A 29 -10.75 -16.11 -18.93
N LYS A 30 -11.11 -16.76 -17.80
CA LYS A 30 -11.33 -16.10 -16.50
C LYS A 30 -10.07 -15.43 -15.98
N ARG A 31 -8.93 -16.10 -16.03
CA ARG A 31 -7.63 -15.57 -15.60
C ARG A 31 -7.17 -14.38 -16.46
N ARG A 32 -7.51 -14.36 -17.76
CA ARG A 32 -7.24 -13.21 -18.64
C ARG A 32 -8.13 -12.01 -18.30
N ALA A 33 -9.39 -12.24 -17.95
CA ALA A 33 -10.31 -11.19 -17.53
C ALA A 33 -9.84 -10.54 -16.23
N ASP A 34 -9.47 -11.35 -15.22
CA ASP A 34 -8.95 -10.87 -13.94
C ASP A 34 -7.65 -10.07 -14.12
N GLN A 35 -6.72 -10.53 -14.94
CA GLN A 35 -5.50 -9.79 -15.27
C GLN A 35 -5.78 -8.46 -15.97
N THR A 36 -6.79 -8.42 -16.82
CA THR A 36 -7.17 -7.18 -17.51
C THR A 36 -7.82 -6.18 -16.55
N ARG A 37 -8.69 -6.67 -15.66
CA ARG A 37 -9.29 -5.86 -14.61
C ARG A 37 -8.21 -5.23 -13.72
N GLU A 38 -7.23 -6.02 -13.30
CA GLU A 38 -6.12 -5.55 -12.48
C GLU A 38 -5.27 -4.48 -13.20
N ARG A 39 -4.89 -4.69 -14.47
CA ARG A 39 -4.14 -3.69 -15.23
C ARG A 39 -4.90 -2.37 -15.37
N ILE A 40 -6.22 -2.42 -15.57
CA ILE A 40 -7.06 -1.22 -15.64
C ILE A 40 -7.05 -0.50 -14.29
N LEU A 41 -7.17 -1.23 -13.19
CA LEU A 41 -7.18 -0.68 -11.84
C LEU A 41 -5.85 0.01 -11.50
N GLN A 42 -4.71 -0.63 -11.79
CA GLN A 42 -3.38 -0.06 -11.57
C GLN A 42 -3.12 1.18 -12.44
N ALA A 43 -3.57 1.17 -13.70
CA ALA A 43 -3.50 2.35 -14.55
C ALA A 43 -4.39 3.49 -14.04
N ALA A 44 -5.57 3.16 -13.51
CA ALA A 44 -6.51 4.12 -12.94
C ALA A 44 -5.98 4.75 -11.65
N ILE A 45 -5.31 3.99 -10.76
CA ILE A 45 -4.65 4.52 -9.56
C ILE A 45 -3.69 5.66 -9.96
N LYS A 46 -2.80 5.41 -10.92
CA LYS A 46 -1.82 6.40 -11.39
C LYS A 46 -2.47 7.63 -12.03
N GLU A 47 -3.47 7.43 -12.89
CA GLU A 47 -4.14 8.53 -13.59
C GLU A 47 -4.95 9.40 -12.63
N PHE A 48 -5.71 8.78 -11.70
CA PHE A 48 -6.48 9.54 -10.70
C PHE A 48 -5.60 10.22 -9.65
N ALA A 49 -4.53 9.58 -9.20
CA ALA A 49 -3.58 10.18 -8.27
C ALA A 49 -2.89 11.41 -8.89
N GLY A 50 -2.51 11.32 -10.18
CA GLY A 50 -1.82 12.42 -10.85
C GLY A 50 -2.70 13.57 -11.31
N LYS A 51 -4.00 13.33 -11.62
CA LYS A 51 -4.87 14.32 -12.26
C LYS A 51 -6.18 14.60 -11.51
N GLY A 52 -6.40 13.93 -10.39
CA GLY A 52 -7.66 13.97 -9.67
C GLY A 52 -8.82 13.33 -10.46
N TYR A 53 -9.97 13.23 -9.82
CA TYR A 53 -11.16 12.65 -10.46
C TYR A 53 -11.56 13.37 -11.74
N SER A 54 -11.65 14.70 -11.71
CA SER A 54 -12.14 15.50 -12.85
C SER A 54 -11.16 15.48 -14.03
N GLY A 55 -9.86 15.60 -13.77
CA GLY A 55 -8.81 15.66 -14.80
C GLY A 55 -8.45 14.32 -15.43
N ALA A 56 -8.70 13.21 -14.76
CA ALA A 56 -8.40 11.87 -15.26
C ALA A 56 -9.26 11.50 -16.48
N ARG A 57 -8.65 10.84 -17.48
CA ARG A 57 -9.31 10.46 -18.74
C ARG A 57 -9.33 8.94 -18.89
N VAL A 58 -10.52 8.39 -19.19
CA VAL A 58 -10.74 6.96 -19.43
C VAL A 58 -9.85 6.44 -20.56
N ASP A 59 -9.70 7.21 -21.64
CA ASP A 59 -8.84 6.83 -22.75
C ASP A 59 -7.35 6.73 -22.38
N ALA A 60 -6.88 7.60 -21.47
CA ALA A 60 -5.52 7.53 -20.94
C ALA A 60 -5.32 6.26 -20.09
N ILE A 61 -6.29 5.94 -19.23
CA ILE A 61 -6.31 4.70 -18.44
C ILE A 61 -6.26 3.48 -19.36
N CYS A 62 -7.13 3.44 -20.38
CA CYS A 62 -7.19 2.32 -21.33
C CYS A 62 -5.88 2.14 -22.10
N ARG A 63 -5.27 3.22 -22.60
CA ARG A 63 -3.96 3.16 -23.27
C ARG A 63 -2.88 2.60 -22.35
N SER A 64 -2.79 3.11 -21.11
CA SER A 64 -1.81 2.65 -20.12
C SER A 64 -2.02 1.19 -19.74
N ALA A 65 -3.27 0.75 -19.59
CA ALA A 65 -3.65 -0.62 -19.27
C ALA A 65 -3.53 -1.61 -20.44
N ARG A 66 -3.27 -1.13 -21.67
CA ARG A 66 -3.40 -1.91 -22.89
C ARG A 66 -4.75 -2.64 -22.98
N ALA A 67 -5.83 -1.92 -22.68
CA ALA A 67 -7.20 -2.38 -22.69
C ALA A 67 -8.05 -1.46 -23.58
N ASN A 68 -9.18 -1.94 -24.08
CA ASN A 68 -10.13 -1.08 -24.79
C ASN A 68 -11.19 -0.53 -23.82
N PRO A 69 -11.86 0.59 -24.15
CA PRO A 69 -12.89 1.19 -23.31
C PRO A 69 -14.05 0.23 -22.98
N ARG A 70 -14.43 -0.66 -23.91
CA ARG A 70 -15.49 -1.64 -23.67
C ARG A 70 -15.15 -2.57 -22.52
N MET A 71 -13.87 -3.00 -22.39
CA MET A 71 -13.42 -3.84 -21.27
C MET A 71 -13.45 -3.07 -19.96
N LEU A 72 -13.05 -1.79 -19.94
CA LEU A 72 -13.12 -0.96 -18.74
C LEU A 72 -14.57 -0.83 -18.27
N TYR A 73 -15.50 -0.47 -19.15
CA TYR A 73 -16.90 -0.36 -18.79
C TYR A 73 -17.54 -1.69 -18.42
N HIS A 74 -17.12 -2.80 -19.02
CA HIS A 74 -17.56 -4.15 -18.62
C HIS A 74 -17.17 -4.50 -17.19
N HIS A 75 -15.92 -4.15 -16.78
CA HIS A 75 -15.42 -4.50 -15.45
C HIS A 75 -15.86 -3.54 -14.34
N PHE A 76 -16.01 -2.26 -14.66
CA PHE A 76 -16.21 -1.21 -13.66
C PHE A 76 -17.51 -0.40 -13.85
N GLY A 77 -18.17 -0.53 -14.97
CA GLY A 77 -19.41 0.17 -15.29
C GLY A 77 -19.17 1.59 -15.81
N ASP A 78 -18.63 2.49 -14.98
CA ASP A 78 -18.38 3.87 -15.33
C ASP A 78 -17.12 4.43 -14.62
N LYS A 79 -16.75 5.68 -14.95
CA LYS A 79 -15.59 6.35 -14.33
C LYS A 79 -15.75 6.54 -12.82
N ALA A 80 -16.96 6.77 -12.34
CA ALA A 80 -17.23 6.99 -10.93
C ALA A 80 -17.06 5.70 -10.13
N ARG A 81 -17.59 4.60 -10.63
CA ARG A 81 -17.41 3.26 -10.02
C ARG A 81 -15.96 2.79 -10.09
N LEU A 82 -15.24 3.10 -11.19
CA LEU A 82 -13.82 2.83 -11.29
C LEU A 82 -13.05 3.61 -10.22
N TYR A 83 -13.39 4.88 -9.97
CA TYR A 83 -12.75 5.69 -8.93
C TYR A 83 -13.03 5.15 -7.53
N VAL A 84 -14.25 4.72 -7.24
CA VAL A 84 -14.58 4.03 -5.98
C VAL A 84 -13.74 2.76 -5.83
N ALA A 85 -13.62 1.95 -6.89
CA ALA A 85 -12.79 0.74 -6.85
C ALA A 85 -11.30 1.05 -6.60
N VAL A 86 -10.79 2.16 -7.13
CA VAL A 86 -9.43 2.64 -6.83
C VAL A 86 -9.27 3.00 -5.36
N LEU A 87 -10.20 3.76 -4.79
CA LEU A 87 -10.17 4.11 -3.36
C LEU A 87 -10.28 2.88 -2.47
N GLU A 88 -11.18 1.94 -2.81
CA GLU A 88 -11.31 0.65 -2.11
C GLU A 88 -10.01 -0.15 -2.13
N GLN A 89 -9.30 -0.16 -3.27
CA GLN A 89 -8.05 -0.90 -3.43
C GLN A 89 -6.96 -0.31 -2.54
N VAL A 90 -6.66 0.98 -2.68
CA VAL A 90 -5.52 1.60 -1.96
C VAL A 90 -5.74 1.67 -0.45
N ILE A 91 -6.98 1.89 0.00
CA ILE A 91 -7.32 1.86 1.43
C ILE A 91 -7.32 0.41 1.94
N GLY A 92 -7.85 -0.53 1.15
CA GLY A 92 -7.86 -1.94 1.50
C GLY A 92 -6.46 -2.53 1.63
N GLU A 93 -5.53 -2.17 0.76
CA GLU A 93 -4.11 -2.55 0.85
C GLU A 93 -3.48 -2.04 2.14
N LEU A 94 -3.64 -0.75 2.45
CA LEU A 94 -3.15 -0.19 3.71
C LEU A 94 -3.71 -0.95 4.92
N ARG A 95 -5.03 -1.18 4.99
CA ARG A 95 -5.68 -1.91 6.11
C ARG A 95 -5.19 -3.35 6.22
N HIS A 96 -5.03 -4.01 5.08
CA HIS A 96 -4.54 -5.39 5.04
C HIS A 96 -3.11 -5.50 5.57
N GLU A 97 -2.23 -4.58 5.20
CA GLU A 97 -0.85 -4.59 5.68
C GLU A 97 -0.74 -4.19 7.16
N GLU A 98 -1.55 -3.23 7.64
CA GLU A 98 -1.62 -2.87 9.06
C GLU A 98 -2.03 -4.07 9.93
N LEU A 99 -2.99 -4.88 9.48
CA LEU A 99 -3.46 -6.05 10.21
C LEU A 99 -2.51 -7.25 10.17
N LYS A 100 -1.50 -7.24 9.29
CA LYS A 100 -0.42 -8.24 9.29
C LYS A 100 0.64 -7.99 10.37
N LEU A 101 0.63 -6.82 10.99
CA LEU A 101 1.55 -6.53 12.07
C LEU A 101 1.25 -7.44 13.27
N GLU A 102 2.19 -8.32 13.61
CA GLU A 102 2.06 -9.24 14.75
C GLU A 102 2.35 -8.52 16.07
N VAL A 103 1.49 -7.56 16.45
CA VAL A 103 1.67 -6.73 17.64
C VAL A 103 1.11 -7.34 18.93
N ASP A 104 0.46 -8.49 18.85
CA ASP A 104 -0.16 -9.13 20.03
C ASP A 104 0.86 -9.73 21.00
N HIS A 105 2.06 -10.07 20.52
CA HIS A 105 3.11 -10.72 21.30
C HIS A 105 4.18 -9.75 21.83
N VAL A 106 4.13 -8.48 21.42
CA VAL A 106 5.09 -7.46 21.86
C VAL A 106 4.52 -6.60 23.01
N ALA A 107 5.38 -5.85 23.67
CA ALA A 107 4.95 -4.89 24.70
C ALA A 107 3.96 -3.86 24.09
N PRO A 108 2.88 -3.46 24.80
CA PRO A 108 1.82 -2.63 24.21
C PRO A 108 2.30 -1.30 23.62
N LEU A 109 3.22 -0.62 24.30
CA LEU A 109 3.80 0.62 23.80
C LEU A 109 4.64 0.37 22.53
N GLU A 110 5.41 -0.69 22.52
CA GLU A 110 6.20 -1.10 21.34
C GLU A 110 5.30 -1.44 20.16
N GLY A 111 4.23 -2.23 20.36
CA GLY A 111 3.25 -2.54 19.32
C GLY A 111 2.58 -1.30 18.74
N MET A 112 2.28 -0.31 19.59
CA MET A 112 1.74 0.98 19.14
C MET A 112 2.75 1.76 18.30
N MET A 113 4.03 1.75 18.68
CA MET A 113 5.09 2.41 17.92
C MET A 113 5.38 1.70 16.60
N GLN A 114 5.35 0.36 16.56
CA GLN A 114 5.46 -0.42 15.33
C GLN A 114 4.32 -0.09 14.34
N LEU A 115 3.08 0.05 14.83
CA LEU A 115 1.95 0.47 14.01
C LEU A 115 2.15 1.90 13.47
N PHE A 116 2.61 2.83 14.31
CA PHE A 116 2.91 4.20 13.88
C PHE A 116 4.01 4.23 12.81
N ASP A 117 5.10 3.51 13.01
CA ASP A 117 6.21 3.40 12.07
C ASP A 117 5.76 2.82 10.73
N PHE A 118 4.90 1.81 10.76
CA PHE A 118 4.31 1.24 9.56
C PHE A 118 3.48 2.28 8.80
N ILE A 119 2.54 2.97 9.47
CA ILE A 119 1.69 4.01 8.87
C ILE A 119 2.56 5.11 8.23
N HIS A 120 3.57 5.58 8.97
CA HIS A 120 4.49 6.61 8.47
C HIS A 120 5.28 6.14 7.24
N GLY A 121 5.79 4.91 7.26
CA GLY A 121 6.51 4.30 6.16
C GLY A 121 5.62 4.06 4.94
N HIS A 122 4.40 3.59 5.15
CA HIS A 122 3.43 3.31 4.09
C HIS A 122 3.07 4.59 3.31
N PHE A 123 2.76 5.70 3.98
CA PHE A 123 2.54 6.99 3.29
C PHE A 123 3.78 7.48 2.54
N GLY A 124 4.98 7.14 3.00
CA GLY A 124 6.22 7.45 2.29
C GLY A 124 6.41 6.63 1.01
N ALA A 125 6.04 5.37 1.04
CA ALA A 125 6.16 4.43 -0.08
C ALA A 125 5.02 4.58 -1.11
N HIS A 126 3.86 5.13 -0.71
CA HIS A 126 2.64 5.21 -1.50
C HIS A 126 2.11 6.65 -1.66
N PRO A 127 2.84 7.53 -2.38
CA PRO A 127 2.40 8.92 -2.59
C PRO A 127 1.06 9.03 -3.34
N GLU A 128 0.70 8.02 -4.15
CA GLU A 128 -0.60 7.94 -4.81
C GLU A 128 -1.77 7.92 -3.82
N LEU A 129 -1.61 7.25 -2.67
CA LEU A 129 -2.62 7.24 -1.61
C LEU A 129 -2.84 8.64 -1.04
N ILE A 130 -1.76 9.39 -0.81
CA ILE A 130 -1.82 10.78 -0.33
C ILE A 130 -2.63 11.66 -1.31
N HIS A 131 -2.31 11.56 -2.60
CA HIS A 131 -2.98 12.36 -3.63
C HIS A 131 -4.47 12.01 -3.77
N LEU A 132 -4.81 10.71 -3.73
CA LEU A 132 -6.19 10.24 -3.80
C LEU A 132 -7.00 10.70 -2.59
N LEU A 133 -6.47 10.58 -1.36
CA LEU A 133 -7.16 11.03 -0.15
C LEU A 133 -7.31 12.55 -0.12
N SER A 134 -6.29 13.31 -0.53
CA SER A 134 -6.38 14.78 -0.65
C SER A 134 -7.46 15.18 -1.66
N GLY A 135 -7.50 14.52 -2.83
CA GLY A 135 -8.53 14.74 -3.83
C GLY A 135 -9.93 14.41 -3.32
N GLU A 136 -10.10 13.31 -2.60
CA GLU A 136 -11.38 12.91 -2.03
C GLU A 136 -11.83 13.86 -0.90
N ASN A 137 -10.91 14.41 -0.12
CA ASN A 137 -11.23 15.46 0.87
C ASN A 137 -11.76 16.73 0.22
N LEU A 138 -11.19 17.18 -0.91
CA LEU A 138 -11.72 18.29 -1.70
C LEU A 138 -13.12 18.00 -2.23
N LEU A 139 -13.43 16.75 -2.54
CA LEU A 139 -14.75 16.27 -2.96
C LEU A 139 -15.67 15.93 -1.78
N ARG A 140 -15.27 16.27 -0.55
CA ARG A 140 -16.02 16.05 0.70
C ARG A 140 -16.38 14.59 0.94
N GLY A 141 -15.53 13.64 0.53
CA GLY A 141 -15.76 12.20 0.71
C GLY A 141 -16.90 11.63 -0.13
N SER A 142 -17.24 12.29 -1.25
CA SER A 142 -18.45 11.97 -2.02
C SER A 142 -18.41 10.57 -2.66
N PHE A 143 -17.24 10.06 -3.00
CA PHE A 143 -17.07 8.72 -3.57
C PHE A 143 -16.85 7.67 -2.49
N LEU A 144 -16.09 7.96 -1.44
CA LEU A 144 -15.91 7.03 -0.31
C LEU A 144 -17.23 6.66 0.36
N ARG A 145 -18.17 7.60 0.48
CA ARG A 145 -19.52 7.33 1.00
C ARG A 145 -20.33 6.33 0.16
N ARG A 146 -19.92 6.06 -1.09
CA ARG A 146 -20.54 5.05 -1.95
C ARG A 146 -19.98 3.64 -1.74
N SER A 147 -18.87 3.53 -1.01
CA SER A 147 -18.26 2.23 -0.71
C SER A 147 -18.86 1.63 0.55
N ALA A 148 -19.41 0.43 0.42
CA ALA A 148 -19.80 -0.40 1.58
C ALA A 148 -18.59 -1.15 2.18
N LYS A 149 -17.48 -1.25 1.46
CA LYS A 149 -16.31 -2.06 1.87
C LYS A 149 -15.39 -1.30 2.82
N VAL A 150 -15.13 -0.01 2.54
CA VAL A 150 -14.16 0.77 3.31
C VAL A 150 -14.45 0.82 4.81
N PRO A 151 -15.70 1.07 5.28
CA PRO A 151 -15.99 1.01 6.71
C PRO A 151 -15.74 -0.35 7.33
N VAL A 152 -16.04 -1.44 6.61
CA VAL A 152 -15.87 -2.81 7.10
C VAL A 152 -14.39 -3.15 7.30
N VAL A 153 -13.53 -2.77 6.35
CA VAL A 153 -12.08 -3.06 6.47
C VAL A 153 -11.35 -2.14 7.45
N ALA A 154 -11.97 -1.03 7.85
CA ALA A 154 -11.38 -0.09 8.82
C ALA A 154 -11.61 -0.53 10.29
N SER A 155 -12.73 -1.18 10.60
CA SER A 155 -13.12 -1.55 11.96
C SER A 155 -12.09 -2.42 12.71
N PRO A 156 -11.49 -3.48 12.12
CA PRO A 156 -10.54 -4.34 12.83
C PRO A 156 -9.29 -3.60 13.32
N LEU A 157 -8.86 -2.56 12.61
CA LEU A 157 -7.70 -1.76 13.03
C LEU A 157 -7.98 -0.98 14.33
N ILE A 158 -9.16 -0.41 14.45
CA ILE A 158 -9.54 0.32 15.67
C ILE A 158 -9.63 -0.64 16.86
N GLU A 159 -10.12 -1.87 16.64
CA GLU A 159 -10.12 -2.92 17.66
C GLU A 159 -8.70 -3.35 18.07
N LEU A 160 -7.77 -3.46 17.11
CA LEU A 160 -6.36 -3.73 17.39
C LEU A 160 -5.76 -2.64 18.31
N ILE A 161 -5.94 -1.37 17.96
CA ILE A 161 -5.49 -0.23 18.77
C ILE A 161 -6.13 -0.27 20.18
N ALA A 162 -7.44 -0.50 20.24
CA ALA A 162 -8.14 -0.61 21.52
C ALA A 162 -7.58 -1.77 22.37
N GLY A 163 -7.21 -2.89 21.77
CA GLY A 163 -6.56 -4.02 22.43
C GLY A 163 -5.21 -3.65 23.05
N LEU A 164 -4.36 -2.97 22.25
CA LEU A 164 -3.06 -2.48 22.73
C LEU A 164 -3.20 -1.47 23.88
N LEU A 165 -4.13 -0.52 23.77
CA LEU A 165 -4.42 0.46 24.82
C LEU A 165 -4.86 -0.23 26.12
N ARG A 166 -5.86 -1.13 26.07
CA ARG A 166 -6.32 -1.88 27.24
C ARG A 166 -5.20 -2.70 27.91
N ARG A 167 -4.34 -3.34 27.13
CA ARG A 167 -3.17 -4.07 27.67
C ARG A 167 -2.18 -3.14 28.34
N GLY A 168 -1.85 -2.01 27.71
CA GLY A 168 -0.92 -1.02 28.22
C GLY A 168 -1.41 -0.34 29.51
N GLU A 169 -2.70 -0.03 29.59
CA GLU A 169 -3.34 0.51 30.78
C GLU A 169 -3.30 -0.47 31.97
N ARG A 170 -3.60 -1.76 31.72
CA ARG A 170 -3.52 -2.79 32.76
C ARG A 170 -2.10 -3.00 33.29
N LEU A 171 -1.11 -2.86 32.45
CA LEU A 171 0.32 -2.96 32.81
C LEU A 171 0.89 -1.66 33.39
N GLY A 172 0.14 -0.57 33.38
CA GLY A 172 0.60 0.74 33.84
C GLY A 172 1.69 1.36 32.96
N VAL A 173 1.83 0.92 31.70
CA VAL A 173 2.84 1.43 30.74
C VAL A 173 2.26 2.42 29.73
N ILE A 174 0.94 2.41 29.54
CA ILE A 174 0.20 3.39 28.73
C ILE A 174 -0.77 4.13 29.63
N ARG A 175 -0.88 5.44 29.45
CA ARG A 175 -1.83 6.29 30.19
C ARG A 175 -3.27 5.88 29.91
N ARG A 176 -4.15 6.09 30.89
CA ARG A 176 -5.56 5.70 30.80
C ARG A 176 -6.39 6.71 29.99
N GLY A 177 -7.50 6.22 29.44
CA GLY A 177 -8.56 7.04 28.86
C GLY A 177 -8.28 7.55 27.47
N ILE A 178 -7.38 6.91 26.70
CA ILE A 178 -7.13 7.25 25.30
C ILE A 178 -8.22 6.59 24.43
N ASP A 179 -8.93 7.41 23.66
CA ASP A 179 -9.85 6.91 22.63
C ASP A 179 -9.06 6.35 21.44
N PRO A 180 -9.33 5.11 21.00
CA PRO A 180 -8.55 4.46 19.94
C PRO A 180 -8.71 5.13 18.56
N LEU A 181 -9.90 5.69 18.25
CA LEU A 181 -10.12 6.39 16.98
C LEU A 181 -9.40 7.74 16.98
N HIS A 182 -9.47 8.51 18.06
CA HIS A 182 -8.73 9.76 18.20
C HIS A 182 -7.22 9.52 18.07
N LEU A 183 -6.70 8.48 18.72
CA LEU A 183 -5.29 8.11 18.62
C LEU A 183 -4.91 7.77 17.17
N TYR A 184 -5.71 6.93 16.51
CA TYR A 184 -5.46 6.60 15.11
C TYR A 184 -5.44 7.83 14.20
N VAL A 185 -6.40 8.75 14.36
CA VAL A 185 -6.44 10.00 13.58
C VAL A 185 -5.18 10.85 13.82
N VAL A 186 -4.69 10.92 15.07
CA VAL A 186 -3.43 11.62 15.39
C VAL A 186 -2.23 10.93 14.72
N MET A 187 -2.12 9.60 14.79
CA MET A 187 -1.04 8.84 14.14
C MET A 187 -1.02 9.10 12.63
N VAL A 188 -2.19 9.07 11.99
CA VAL A 188 -2.33 9.40 10.56
C VAL A 188 -1.94 10.86 10.32
N ALA A 189 -2.40 11.81 11.12
CA ALA A 189 -2.08 13.23 10.94
C ALA A 189 -0.57 13.48 11.00
N LEU A 190 0.13 12.90 11.96
CA LEU A 190 1.59 12.99 12.11
C LEU A 190 2.34 12.36 10.92
N SER A 191 1.77 11.36 10.28
CA SER A 191 2.37 10.64 9.15
C SER A 191 2.03 11.25 7.78
N TYR A 192 0.86 11.87 7.65
CA TYR A 192 0.26 12.29 6.39
C TYR A 192 0.42 13.79 6.13
N PHE A 193 0.20 14.66 7.14
CA PHE A 193 0.04 16.12 6.94
C PHE A 193 1.26 16.76 6.27
N HIS A 194 2.45 16.46 6.77
CA HIS A 194 3.69 17.03 6.23
C HIS A 194 3.96 16.62 4.78
N ARG A 195 3.46 15.45 4.35
CA ARG A 195 3.60 14.95 2.98
C ARG A 195 2.55 15.54 2.04
N SER A 196 1.28 15.59 2.48
CA SER A 196 0.17 16.15 1.68
C SER A 196 0.32 17.66 1.45
N ASN A 197 1.02 18.35 2.36
CA ASN A 197 1.27 19.79 2.31
C ASN A 197 2.74 20.14 2.02
N ALA A 198 3.55 19.15 1.60
CA ALA A 198 5.01 19.34 1.46
C ALA A 198 5.38 20.53 0.58
N TYR A 199 4.74 20.67 -0.58
CA TYR A 199 5.07 21.76 -1.52
C TYR A 199 4.79 23.15 -0.96
N THR A 200 3.64 23.33 -0.33
CA THR A 200 3.26 24.63 0.26
C THR A 200 4.11 24.95 1.48
N LEU A 201 4.33 23.99 2.37
CA LEU A 201 5.18 24.16 3.55
C LEU A 201 6.66 24.43 3.15
N SER A 202 7.15 23.70 2.16
CA SER A 202 8.52 23.92 1.66
C SER A 202 8.68 25.33 1.09
N ALA A 203 7.69 25.84 0.35
CA ALA A 203 7.73 27.19 -0.17
C ALA A 203 7.63 28.26 0.94
N ILE A 204 6.75 28.07 1.93
CA ILE A 204 6.57 29.02 3.04
C ILE A 204 7.81 29.10 3.91
N PHE A 205 8.38 27.94 4.28
CA PHE A 205 9.51 27.88 5.22
C PHE A 205 10.88 27.84 4.56
N ARG A 206 10.95 27.87 3.22
CA ARG A 206 12.18 27.79 2.41
C ARG A 206 13.05 26.58 2.79
N THR A 207 12.39 25.46 3.06
CA THR A 207 13.01 24.19 3.49
C THR A 207 12.38 23.06 2.68
N ASP A 208 13.20 22.19 2.11
CA ASP A 208 12.67 21.03 1.38
C ASP A 208 12.17 19.95 2.37
N LEU A 209 10.85 19.92 2.58
CA LEU A 209 10.22 18.94 3.45
C LEU A 209 10.20 17.52 2.84
N LEU A 210 10.50 17.38 1.55
CA LEU A 210 10.63 16.07 0.89
C LEU A 210 12.05 15.50 0.97
N ALA A 211 13.03 16.31 1.40
CA ALA A 211 14.40 15.85 1.57
C ALA A 211 14.48 14.66 2.54
N PRO A 212 15.22 13.58 2.20
CA PRO A 212 15.31 12.37 3.05
C PRO A 212 15.74 12.66 4.50
N ALA A 213 16.68 13.59 4.69
CA ALA A 213 17.15 13.98 6.02
C ALA A 213 16.05 14.66 6.85
N TRP A 214 15.25 15.55 6.24
CA TRP A 214 14.11 16.18 6.91
C TRP A 214 13.04 15.16 7.26
N GLN A 215 12.70 14.26 6.34
CA GLN A 215 11.71 13.19 6.57
C GLN A 215 12.13 12.27 7.73
N ALA A 216 13.41 11.89 7.79
CA ALA A 216 13.94 11.06 8.87
C ALA A 216 13.88 11.80 10.24
N GLY A 217 14.27 13.07 10.27
CA GLY A 217 14.18 13.90 11.47
C GLY A 217 12.75 14.11 11.94
N HIS A 218 11.81 14.36 11.02
CA HIS A 218 10.40 14.52 11.34
C HIS A 218 9.78 13.21 11.88
N ARG A 219 10.14 12.06 11.30
CA ARG A 219 9.71 10.75 11.82
C ARG A 219 10.20 10.54 13.25
N ALA A 220 11.49 10.79 13.54
CA ALA A 220 12.04 10.64 14.88
C ALA A 220 11.31 11.56 15.87
N PHE A 221 11.16 12.85 15.52
CA PHE A 221 10.47 13.84 16.36
C PHE A 221 9.02 13.44 16.66
N THR A 222 8.27 13.01 15.65
CA THR A 222 6.87 12.62 15.83
C THR A 222 6.71 11.28 16.56
N ALA A 223 7.66 10.36 16.42
CA ALA A 223 7.71 9.13 17.21
C ALA A 223 7.95 9.42 18.70
N ASP A 224 8.89 10.31 19.03
CA ASP A 224 9.14 10.73 20.41
C ASP A 224 7.93 11.45 21.02
N LEU A 225 7.29 12.33 20.25
CA LEU A 225 6.05 13.01 20.66
C LEU A 225 4.95 12.01 21.01
N LEU A 226 4.70 11.04 20.12
CA LEU A 226 3.68 10.00 20.31
C LEU A 226 4.01 9.10 21.52
N ALA A 227 5.26 8.63 21.61
CA ALA A 227 5.71 7.79 22.72
C ALA A 227 5.61 8.53 24.06
N GLY A 228 5.98 9.80 24.11
CA GLY A 228 5.85 10.66 25.29
C GLY A 228 4.39 10.86 25.72
N PHE A 229 3.47 11.05 24.75
CA PHE A 229 2.04 11.15 25.03
C PHE A 229 1.45 9.83 25.56
N LEU A 230 1.87 8.69 25.03
CA LEU A 230 1.31 7.37 25.37
C LEU A 230 1.74 6.88 26.76
N ARG A 231 2.96 7.20 27.19
CA ARG A 231 3.47 6.70 28.49
C ARG A 231 2.60 7.12 29.65
N ALA A 232 2.43 6.18 30.61
CA ALA A 232 1.90 6.52 31.92
C ALA A 232 2.89 7.47 32.61
N GLY A 233 2.36 8.51 33.27
CA GLY A 233 3.16 9.44 34.05
C GLY A 233 3.59 8.81 35.36
#